data_6b8e644e939d3e82ff0f00515e1d2f98
#
_entry.id   6b8e644e939d3e82ff0f00515e1d2f98
#
_cell.length_a   1.000
_cell.length_b   1.000
_cell.length_c   1.000
_cell.angle_alpha   90.00
_cell.angle_beta   90.00
_cell.angle_gamma   90.00
#
_symmetry.space_group_name_H-M   'P 1'
#
loop_
_entity.id
_entity.type
_entity.pdbx_description
1 polymer ?
#
loop_
_entity_poly.entity_id
_entity_poly.type
_entity_poly.pdbx_seq_one_letter_code
_entity_poly.pdbx_strand_id
1 'polypeptide(L)'
;MIGTVTLNLALDVTYDVDELVPGGSHRVTRVRQRAGGKGVNVARVAAALGHQVIALGFVGGMTGEIVAAELFDAGLPALLTPIAGETRRTVAVVNGVDGDATVFNEIGPAVSEDEWRAFHDRMPWGRLGVLACSGSLPPGLPADAYAELAVRARHHNILTVIDTGGSALVASARAGAIVRSNAAELRDALGNDVAVEEGARHLVGLGATAAVITDGPRGMVAAGPAGAWRALPVEQVAGNPTGAGDACTAVVAAAVAESAEPDWAEVLQAAAAASAAAVLTPVAGDIELSAYRRWLPQVVVQTL
;
A
#
# COMPACT_ATOMS: atom_id res chain seq x y z
N MET A 1 -7.43 14.52 -7.13
CA MET A 1 -6.71 13.34 -7.69
C MET A 1 -5.84 12.75 -6.61
N ILE A 2 -5.80 11.43 -6.49
CA ILE A 2 -4.94 10.69 -5.56
C ILE A 2 -3.60 10.41 -6.25
N GLY A 3 -2.48 10.90 -5.70
CA GLY A 3 -1.14 10.48 -6.10
C GLY A 3 -0.72 9.26 -5.29
N THR A 4 -0.28 8.18 -5.93
CA THR A 4 0.23 7.00 -5.22
C THR A 4 1.71 6.81 -5.52
N VAL A 5 2.53 6.79 -4.48
CA VAL A 5 3.99 6.66 -4.59
C VAL A 5 4.42 5.24 -4.28
N THR A 6 5.19 4.66 -5.19
CA THR A 6 5.91 3.39 -5.03
C THR A 6 7.38 3.63 -5.29
N LEU A 7 8.17 3.91 -4.26
CA LEU A 7 9.61 4.22 -4.45
C LEU A 7 10.42 2.98 -4.85
N ASN A 8 9.98 1.78 -4.50
CA ASN A 8 10.62 0.51 -4.88
C ASN A 8 9.67 -0.33 -5.75
N LEU A 9 9.30 0.23 -6.89
CA LEU A 9 8.38 -0.34 -7.87
C LEU A 9 8.93 -1.68 -8.39
N ALA A 10 8.04 -2.61 -8.76
CA ALA A 10 8.45 -3.94 -9.21
C ALA A 10 7.67 -4.39 -10.44
N LEU A 11 8.24 -5.34 -11.18
CA LEU A 11 7.48 -6.23 -12.04
C LEU A 11 7.12 -7.48 -11.23
N ASP A 12 5.85 -7.65 -10.91
CA ASP A 12 5.34 -8.86 -10.26
C ASP A 12 5.18 -9.96 -11.30
N VAL A 13 5.91 -11.06 -11.11
CA VAL A 13 5.92 -12.23 -11.99
C VAL A 13 5.35 -13.42 -11.22
N THR A 14 4.28 -14.02 -11.72
CA THR A 14 3.71 -15.24 -11.12
C THR A 14 3.97 -16.43 -12.04
N TYR A 15 4.58 -17.47 -11.48
CA TYR A 15 4.78 -18.76 -12.10
C TYR A 15 3.82 -19.77 -11.51
N ASP A 16 3.04 -20.46 -12.34
CA ASP A 16 2.26 -21.61 -11.91
C ASP A 16 3.08 -22.88 -12.24
N VAL A 17 3.29 -23.73 -11.23
CA VAL A 17 3.95 -25.03 -11.35
C VAL A 17 3.04 -26.14 -10.81
N ASP A 18 3.18 -27.36 -11.31
CA ASP A 18 2.36 -28.49 -10.85
C ASP A 18 2.63 -28.80 -9.36
N GLU A 19 3.90 -28.82 -8.98
CA GLU A 19 4.38 -29.03 -7.61
C GLU A 19 5.71 -28.27 -7.42
N LEU A 20 5.85 -27.56 -6.30
CA LEU A 20 7.10 -26.88 -5.93
C LEU A 20 7.93 -27.79 -5.00
N VAL A 21 8.99 -28.39 -5.56
CA VAL A 21 9.92 -29.26 -4.82
C VAL A 21 11.25 -28.54 -4.63
N PRO A 22 11.69 -28.23 -3.39
CA PRO A 22 12.99 -27.63 -3.15
C PRO A 22 14.14 -28.45 -3.72
N GLY A 23 15.08 -27.79 -4.46
CA GLY A 23 16.20 -28.46 -5.12
C GLY A 23 15.85 -29.16 -6.44
N GLY A 24 14.59 -29.14 -6.85
CA GLY A 24 14.11 -29.73 -8.10
C GLY A 24 14.22 -28.76 -9.30
N SER A 25 13.98 -29.31 -10.49
CA SER A 25 13.76 -28.52 -11.71
C SER A 25 12.28 -28.52 -12.05
N HIS A 26 11.72 -27.32 -12.24
CA HIS A 26 10.28 -27.16 -12.44
C HIS A 26 9.99 -26.65 -13.84
N ARG A 27 8.94 -27.19 -14.46
CA ARG A 27 8.39 -26.63 -15.69
C ARG A 27 7.27 -25.65 -15.31
N VAL A 28 7.41 -24.39 -15.70
CA VAL A 28 6.38 -23.37 -15.52
C VAL A 28 5.27 -23.60 -16.56
N THR A 29 4.06 -23.82 -16.11
CA THR A 29 2.90 -24.08 -16.96
C THR A 29 2.24 -22.79 -17.44
N ARG A 30 2.32 -21.74 -16.63
CA ARG A 30 1.78 -20.42 -16.92
C ARG A 30 2.63 -19.33 -16.29
N VAL A 31 2.85 -18.23 -17.05
CA VAL A 31 3.52 -17.01 -16.59
C VAL A 31 2.53 -15.86 -16.66
N ARG A 32 2.41 -15.10 -15.58
CA ARG A 32 1.70 -13.83 -15.54
C ARG A 32 2.68 -12.73 -15.12
N GLN A 33 2.55 -11.57 -15.73
CA GLN A 33 3.36 -10.40 -15.38
C GLN A 33 2.44 -9.19 -15.20
N ARG A 34 2.75 -8.36 -14.20
CA ARG A 34 1.99 -7.16 -13.88
C ARG A 34 2.90 -6.13 -13.23
N ALA A 35 2.69 -4.85 -13.53
CA ALA A 35 3.31 -3.78 -12.76
C ALA A 35 2.81 -3.87 -11.31
N GLY A 36 3.74 -3.90 -10.38
CA GLY A 36 3.50 -4.18 -8.98
C GLY A 36 4.19 -3.20 -8.04
N GLY A 37 4.06 -3.51 -6.76
CA GLY A 37 4.42 -2.68 -5.64
C GLY A 37 3.21 -2.04 -4.98
N LYS A 38 3.26 -1.87 -3.65
CA LYS A 38 2.09 -1.50 -2.84
C LYS A 38 1.37 -0.24 -3.35
N GLY A 39 2.08 0.83 -3.71
CA GLY A 39 1.43 2.05 -4.21
C GLY A 39 0.73 1.88 -5.56
N VAL A 40 1.22 0.99 -6.45
CA VAL A 40 0.52 0.63 -7.68
C VAL A 40 -0.77 -0.13 -7.37
N ASN A 41 -0.73 -1.03 -6.40
CA ASN A 41 -1.94 -1.74 -5.94
C ASN A 41 -2.96 -0.76 -5.35
N VAL A 42 -2.51 0.21 -4.54
CA VAL A 42 -3.36 1.30 -4.03
C VAL A 42 -4.00 2.07 -5.17
N ALA A 43 -3.23 2.43 -6.23
CA ALA A 43 -3.76 3.13 -7.39
C ALA A 43 -4.85 2.31 -8.11
N ARG A 44 -4.62 1.02 -8.32
CA ARG A 44 -5.59 0.13 -8.97
C ARG A 44 -6.89 0.02 -8.18
N VAL A 45 -6.81 -0.20 -6.88
CA VAL A 45 -8.01 -0.27 -6.01
C VAL A 45 -8.75 1.07 -6.01
N ALA A 46 -8.04 2.20 -5.83
CA ALA A 46 -8.67 3.52 -5.85
C ALA A 46 -9.34 3.83 -7.20
N ALA A 47 -8.71 3.45 -8.33
CA ALA A 47 -9.30 3.59 -9.65
C ALA A 47 -10.55 2.70 -9.82
N ALA A 48 -10.52 1.45 -9.35
CA ALA A 48 -11.67 0.54 -9.37
C ALA A 48 -12.85 1.06 -8.51
N LEU A 49 -12.55 1.81 -7.44
CA LEU A 49 -13.55 2.51 -6.63
C LEU A 49 -14.05 3.82 -7.27
N GLY A 50 -13.53 4.21 -8.45
CA GLY A 50 -13.99 5.37 -9.22
C GLY A 50 -13.21 6.66 -8.98
N HIS A 51 -12.10 6.63 -8.25
CA HIS A 51 -11.29 7.83 -7.99
C HIS A 51 -10.28 8.10 -9.10
N GLN A 52 -9.99 9.39 -9.32
CA GLN A 52 -8.90 9.79 -10.21
C GLN A 52 -7.57 9.57 -9.53
N VAL A 53 -6.67 8.83 -10.17
CA VAL A 53 -5.37 8.44 -9.64
C VAL A 53 -4.22 8.80 -10.58
N ILE A 54 -3.01 8.89 -10.03
CA ILE A 54 -1.76 8.90 -10.78
C ILE A 54 -0.72 8.11 -9.99
N ALA A 55 -0.13 7.09 -10.63
CA ALA A 55 0.96 6.33 -10.04
C ALA A 55 2.30 7.06 -10.23
N LEU A 56 3.10 7.11 -9.19
CA LEU A 56 4.38 7.82 -9.12
C LEU A 56 5.44 6.84 -8.60
N GLY A 57 6.64 6.84 -9.20
CA GLY A 57 7.70 5.94 -8.76
C GLY A 57 8.91 5.97 -9.66
N PHE A 58 9.88 5.11 -9.36
CA PHE A 58 11.08 4.94 -10.16
C PHE A 58 10.96 3.76 -11.10
N VAL A 59 11.52 3.93 -12.31
CA VAL A 59 11.65 2.84 -13.29
C VAL A 59 13.02 2.91 -13.96
N GLY A 60 13.60 1.75 -14.29
CA GLY A 60 14.84 1.69 -15.01
C GLY A 60 15.05 0.34 -15.70
N GLY A 61 15.86 0.34 -16.76
CA GLY A 61 16.17 -0.83 -17.55
C GLY A 61 14.97 -1.41 -18.30
N MET A 62 15.16 -2.60 -18.89
CA MET A 62 14.14 -3.29 -19.66
C MET A 62 12.91 -3.67 -18.82
N THR A 63 13.12 -4.04 -17.56
CA THR A 63 12.00 -4.35 -16.62
C THR A 63 11.16 -3.10 -16.35
N GLY A 64 11.81 -1.92 -16.25
CA GLY A 64 11.09 -0.65 -16.10
C GLY A 64 10.26 -0.29 -17.33
N GLU A 65 10.73 -0.59 -18.53
CA GLU A 65 9.95 -0.40 -19.77
C GLU A 65 8.70 -1.31 -19.79
N ILE A 66 8.86 -2.58 -19.37
CA ILE A 66 7.71 -3.52 -19.28
C ILE A 66 6.68 -3.00 -18.27
N VAL A 67 7.13 -2.50 -17.11
CA VAL A 67 6.24 -1.93 -16.09
C VAL A 67 5.51 -0.70 -16.62
N ALA A 68 6.20 0.21 -17.30
CA ALA A 68 5.58 1.41 -17.87
C ALA A 68 4.54 1.06 -18.94
N ALA A 69 4.86 0.09 -19.82
CA ALA A 69 3.94 -0.40 -20.85
C ALA A 69 2.69 -1.05 -20.22
N GLU A 70 2.86 -1.89 -19.20
CA GLU A 70 1.73 -2.55 -18.52
C GLU A 70 0.80 -1.54 -17.84
N LEU A 71 1.34 -0.52 -17.17
CA LEU A 71 0.54 0.54 -16.57
C LEU A 71 -0.26 1.32 -17.63
N PHE A 72 0.36 1.59 -18.78
CA PHE A 72 -0.31 2.23 -19.91
C PHE A 72 -1.43 1.37 -20.48
N ASP A 73 -1.17 0.09 -20.74
CA ASP A 73 -2.14 -0.86 -21.26
C ASP A 73 -3.31 -1.10 -20.28
N ALA A 74 -3.03 -1.05 -18.98
CA ALA A 74 -4.05 -1.13 -17.94
C ALA A 74 -4.87 0.16 -17.80
N GLY A 75 -4.56 1.22 -18.56
CA GLY A 75 -5.22 2.52 -18.45
C GLY A 75 -4.96 3.24 -17.11
N LEU A 76 -3.88 2.90 -16.41
CA LEU A 76 -3.52 3.51 -15.14
C LEU A 76 -2.54 4.68 -15.38
N PRO A 77 -2.97 5.95 -15.20
CA PRO A 77 -2.09 7.09 -15.37
C PRO A 77 -0.85 6.98 -14.48
N ALA A 78 0.33 7.19 -15.05
CA ALA A 78 1.58 7.12 -14.33
C ALA A 78 2.53 8.27 -14.73
N LEU A 79 3.29 8.77 -13.76
CA LEU A 79 4.40 9.67 -13.97
C LEU A 79 5.64 9.06 -13.31
N LEU A 80 6.42 8.33 -14.12
CA LEU A 80 7.55 7.55 -13.67
C LEU A 80 8.84 8.33 -13.87
N THR A 81 9.73 8.29 -12.86
CA THR A 81 11.05 8.91 -12.90
C THR A 81 12.07 7.86 -13.32
N PRO A 82 12.79 8.07 -14.44
CA PRO A 82 13.83 7.16 -14.86
C PRO A 82 15.01 7.12 -13.88
N ILE A 83 15.54 5.92 -13.64
CA ILE A 83 16.76 5.67 -12.88
C ILE A 83 17.72 4.78 -13.66
N ALA A 84 19.01 4.83 -13.30
CA ALA A 84 20.03 4.02 -13.98
C ALA A 84 19.92 2.52 -13.67
N GLY A 85 19.46 2.18 -12.48
CA GLY A 85 19.33 0.79 -12.03
C GLY A 85 18.14 0.08 -12.67
N GLU A 86 18.22 -1.25 -12.82
CA GLU A 86 17.13 -2.10 -13.33
C GLU A 86 15.99 -2.17 -12.33
N THR A 87 14.75 -1.96 -12.75
CA THR A 87 13.56 -2.17 -11.93
C THR A 87 13.52 -3.62 -11.44
N ARG A 88 13.29 -3.81 -10.14
CA ARG A 88 13.26 -5.11 -9.50
C ARG A 88 12.07 -5.97 -9.96
N ARG A 89 12.17 -7.27 -9.68
CA ARG A 89 11.07 -8.23 -9.82
C ARG A 89 10.65 -8.77 -8.46
N THR A 90 9.36 -9.06 -8.36
CA THR A 90 8.83 -9.96 -7.33
C THR A 90 8.39 -11.23 -8.05
N VAL A 91 8.95 -12.38 -7.69
CA VAL A 91 8.58 -13.65 -8.32
C VAL A 91 7.77 -14.46 -7.31
N ALA A 92 6.52 -14.75 -7.63
CA ALA A 92 5.67 -15.67 -6.87
C ALA A 92 5.56 -17.01 -7.62
N VAL A 93 5.91 -18.09 -6.96
CA VAL A 93 5.73 -19.45 -7.48
C VAL A 93 4.53 -20.08 -6.79
N VAL A 94 3.47 -20.32 -7.54
CA VAL A 94 2.23 -20.93 -7.05
C VAL A 94 2.32 -22.44 -7.23
N ASN A 95 2.22 -23.16 -6.12
CA ASN A 95 2.21 -24.64 -6.07
C ASN A 95 0.81 -25.16 -6.42
N GLY A 96 0.71 -25.97 -7.47
CA GLY A 96 -0.56 -26.52 -7.93
C GLY A 96 -1.19 -27.55 -6.99
N VAL A 97 -0.43 -28.12 -6.04
CA VAL A 97 -0.93 -29.13 -5.10
C VAL A 97 -1.83 -28.53 -4.02
N ASP A 98 -1.43 -27.43 -3.44
CA ASP A 98 -2.09 -26.79 -2.30
C ASP A 98 -2.54 -25.33 -2.57
N GLY A 99 -2.08 -24.75 -3.68
CA GLY A 99 -2.35 -23.35 -4.04
C GLY A 99 -1.49 -22.33 -3.30
N ASP A 100 -0.56 -22.78 -2.45
CA ASP A 100 0.34 -21.90 -1.70
C ASP A 100 1.34 -21.21 -2.65
N ALA A 101 1.75 -20.01 -2.29
CA ALA A 101 2.73 -19.23 -3.06
C ALA A 101 4.03 -19.01 -2.28
N THR A 102 5.16 -19.37 -2.90
CA THR A 102 6.49 -18.98 -2.43
C THR A 102 6.92 -17.72 -3.16
N VAL A 103 7.26 -16.68 -2.40
CA VAL A 103 7.56 -15.36 -2.97
C VAL A 103 9.03 -14.99 -2.80
N PHE A 104 9.64 -14.54 -3.89
CA PHE A 104 11.01 -14.02 -3.94
C PHE A 104 10.95 -12.53 -4.26
N ASN A 105 11.39 -11.71 -3.31
CA ASN A 105 11.44 -10.26 -3.46
C ASN A 105 12.88 -9.81 -3.69
N GLU A 106 13.18 -9.27 -4.87
CA GLU A 106 14.45 -8.58 -5.10
C GLU A 106 14.51 -7.30 -4.25
N ILE A 107 15.70 -6.93 -3.79
CA ILE A 107 15.91 -5.74 -2.95
C ILE A 107 15.56 -4.45 -3.72
N GLY A 108 15.81 -4.45 -5.03
CA GLY A 108 15.63 -3.29 -5.89
C GLY A 108 16.92 -2.52 -6.14
N PRO A 109 16.93 -1.63 -7.14
CA PRO A 109 18.08 -0.84 -7.52
C PRO A 109 18.40 0.24 -6.49
N ALA A 110 19.68 0.61 -6.37
CA ALA A 110 20.05 1.79 -5.63
C ALA A 110 19.60 3.05 -6.37
N VAL A 111 19.04 4.01 -5.63
CA VAL A 111 18.65 5.32 -6.14
C VAL A 111 19.66 6.36 -5.66
N SER A 112 20.21 7.14 -6.59
CA SER A 112 21.15 8.21 -6.30
C SER A 112 20.44 9.47 -5.79
N GLU A 113 21.19 10.39 -5.18
CA GLU A 113 20.68 11.69 -4.74
C GLU A 113 20.11 12.53 -5.91
N ASP A 114 20.74 12.44 -7.10
CA ASP A 114 20.26 13.16 -8.28
C ASP A 114 18.94 12.60 -8.80
N GLU A 115 18.77 11.27 -8.78
CA GLU A 115 17.52 10.61 -9.14
C GLU A 115 16.41 10.93 -8.12
N TRP A 116 16.76 10.96 -6.83
CA TRP A 116 15.82 11.38 -5.78
C TRP A 116 15.39 12.83 -5.96
N ARG A 117 16.31 13.73 -6.28
CA ARG A 117 16.02 15.14 -6.60
C ARG A 117 15.12 15.24 -7.85
N ALA A 118 15.46 14.51 -8.92
CA ALA A 118 14.66 14.47 -10.15
C ALA A 118 13.23 13.95 -9.89
N PHE A 119 13.03 13.00 -8.98
CA PHE A 119 11.70 12.56 -8.56
C PHE A 119 10.90 13.71 -7.93
N HIS A 120 11.51 14.46 -7.00
CA HIS A 120 10.87 15.62 -6.37
C HIS A 120 10.48 16.71 -7.37
N ASP A 121 11.36 17.01 -8.32
CA ASP A 121 11.15 18.05 -9.33
C ASP A 121 10.00 17.68 -10.29
N ARG A 122 9.73 16.40 -10.48
CA ARG A 122 8.66 15.89 -11.33
C ARG A 122 7.32 15.74 -10.62
N MET A 123 7.27 15.90 -9.30
CA MET A 123 6.03 15.72 -8.53
C MET A 123 4.94 16.72 -8.98
N PRO A 124 3.74 16.25 -9.34
CA PRO A 124 2.67 17.09 -9.87
C PRO A 124 1.84 17.73 -8.75
N TRP A 125 2.52 18.42 -7.79
CA TRP A 125 1.92 18.94 -6.56
C TRP A 125 0.60 19.69 -6.79
N GLY A 126 0.52 20.56 -7.80
CA GLY A 126 -0.67 21.38 -8.11
C GLY A 126 -1.89 20.57 -8.60
N ARG A 127 -1.75 19.25 -8.79
CA ARG A 127 -2.83 18.37 -9.27
C ARG A 127 -3.30 17.37 -8.21
N LEU A 128 -2.57 17.25 -7.10
CA LEU A 128 -2.83 16.27 -6.05
C LEU A 128 -3.76 16.84 -4.98
N GLY A 129 -4.75 16.07 -4.56
CA GLY A 129 -5.55 16.33 -3.36
C GLY A 129 -5.03 15.56 -2.14
N VAL A 130 -4.41 14.42 -2.37
CA VAL A 130 -3.78 13.58 -1.36
C VAL A 130 -2.60 12.82 -1.98
N LEU A 131 -1.61 12.47 -1.16
CA LEU A 131 -0.48 11.64 -1.56
C LEU A 131 -0.46 10.36 -0.70
N ALA A 132 -0.60 9.20 -1.32
CA ALA A 132 -0.47 7.90 -0.68
C ALA A 132 0.91 7.30 -1.00
N CYS A 133 1.75 7.09 0.01
CA CYS A 133 3.08 6.50 -0.14
C CYS A 133 3.07 5.10 0.45
N SER A 134 3.47 4.09 -0.31
CA SER A 134 3.37 2.70 0.14
C SER A 134 4.53 1.84 -0.34
N GLY A 135 4.96 0.92 0.51
CA GLY A 135 5.96 -0.09 0.20
C GLY A 135 7.31 0.18 0.83
N SER A 136 8.28 -0.68 0.49
CA SER A 136 9.66 -0.56 0.97
C SER A 136 10.40 0.57 0.27
N LEU A 137 11.45 1.07 0.91
CA LEU A 137 12.39 2.01 0.30
C LEU A 137 13.46 1.23 -0.48
N PRO A 138 13.84 1.67 -1.68
CA PRO A 138 14.99 1.12 -2.38
C PRO A 138 16.30 1.53 -1.68
N PRO A 139 17.40 0.78 -1.88
CA PRO A 139 18.73 1.20 -1.42
C PRO A 139 19.09 2.60 -1.93
N GLY A 140 19.86 3.34 -1.14
CA GLY A 140 20.32 4.70 -1.47
C GLY A 140 19.38 5.83 -1.01
N LEU A 141 18.11 5.54 -0.76
CA LEU A 141 17.22 6.54 -0.15
C LEU A 141 17.38 6.58 1.38
N PRO A 142 17.19 7.76 1.99
CA PRO A 142 17.19 7.89 3.43
C PRO A 142 16.00 7.14 4.04
N ALA A 143 16.17 6.63 5.27
CA ALA A 143 15.12 5.87 5.97
C ALA A 143 13.85 6.68 6.23
N ASP A 144 13.94 7.99 6.19
CA ASP A 144 12.85 8.96 6.37
C ASP A 144 12.33 9.56 5.06
N ALA A 145 12.65 8.96 3.90
CA ALA A 145 12.23 9.47 2.58
C ALA A 145 10.70 9.72 2.48
N TYR A 146 9.89 8.85 3.08
CA TYR A 146 8.43 9.08 3.13
C TYR A 146 8.04 10.24 4.04
N ALA A 147 8.75 10.44 5.15
CA ALA A 147 8.54 11.60 6.02
C ALA A 147 8.94 12.91 5.31
N GLU A 148 10.02 12.89 4.51
CA GLU A 148 10.40 14.02 3.66
C GLU A 148 9.28 14.35 2.66
N LEU A 149 8.70 13.36 1.99
CA LEU A 149 7.55 13.56 1.10
C LEU A 149 6.35 14.15 1.84
N ALA A 150 6.06 13.70 3.08
CA ALA A 150 4.98 14.24 3.89
C ALA A 150 5.20 15.73 4.23
N VAL A 151 6.42 16.10 4.60
CA VAL A 151 6.77 17.51 4.88
C VAL A 151 6.60 18.37 3.62
N ARG A 152 7.08 17.90 2.46
CA ARG A 152 6.93 18.61 1.18
C ARG A 152 5.46 18.71 0.75
N ALA A 153 4.69 17.65 0.85
CA ALA A 153 3.26 17.64 0.54
C ALA A 153 2.49 18.68 1.37
N ARG A 154 2.81 18.77 2.67
CA ARG A 154 2.19 19.76 3.57
C ARG A 154 2.47 21.22 3.15
N HIS A 155 3.63 21.53 2.58
CA HIS A 155 3.92 22.86 2.03
C HIS A 155 3.00 23.20 0.84
N HIS A 156 2.39 22.20 0.21
CA HIS A 156 1.39 22.34 -0.84
C HIS A 156 -0.05 22.14 -0.35
N ASN A 157 -0.28 22.08 0.97
CA ASN A 157 -1.57 21.78 1.61
C ASN A 157 -2.14 20.41 1.20
N ILE A 158 -1.27 19.43 0.97
CA ILE A 158 -1.63 18.05 0.59
C ILE A 158 -1.39 17.16 1.80
N LEU A 159 -2.42 16.45 2.23
CA LEU A 159 -2.30 15.41 3.25
C LEU A 159 -1.63 14.17 2.67
N THR A 160 -0.92 13.43 3.53
CA THR A 160 -0.26 12.18 3.15
C THR A 160 -0.80 11.01 3.92
N VAL A 161 -0.99 9.89 3.23
CA VAL A 161 -1.27 8.57 3.81
C VAL A 161 -0.03 7.71 3.56
N ILE A 162 0.62 7.22 4.60
CA ILE A 162 1.89 6.48 4.48
C ILE A 162 1.71 5.08 5.06
N ASP A 163 1.82 4.07 4.17
CA ASP A 163 1.79 2.65 4.50
C ASP A 163 3.21 2.08 4.54
N THR A 164 3.77 1.97 5.73
CA THR A 164 5.13 1.51 5.98
C THR A 164 5.28 0.91 7.38
N GLY A 165 6.44 0.30 7.67
CA GLY A 165 6.76 -0.30 8.96
C GLY A 165 8.08 0.21 9.54
N GLY A 166 8.47 -0.34 10.70
CA GLY A 166 9.74 -0.07 11.35
C GLY A 166 9.96 1.41 11.70
N SER A 167 11.20 1.87 11.59
CA SER A 167 11.58 3.26 11.90
C SER A 167 10.93 4.28 10.98
N ALA A 168 10.62 3.92 9.73
CA ALA A 168 9.94 4.78 8.77
C ALA A 168 8.50 5.11 9.20
N LEU A 169 7.80 4.19 9.88
CA LEU A 169 6.47 4.43 10.44
C LEU A 169 6.51 5.55 11.49
N VAL A 170 7.46 5.47 12.41
CA VAL A 170 7.64 6.49 13.47
C VAL A 170 8.05 7.84 12.88
N ALA A 171 8.96 7.86 11.90
CA ALA A 171 9.37 9.08 11.21
C ALA A 171 8.19 9.73 10.48
N SER A 172 7.35 8.94 9.81
CA SER A 172 6.15 9.42 9.12
C SER A 172 5.11 9.99 10.07
N ALA A 173 4.91 9.35 11.24
CA ALA A 173 4.03 9.87 12.29
C ALA A 173 4.50 11.25 12.78
N ARG A 174 5.79 11.39 13.09
CA ARG A 174 6.39 12.68 13.51
C ARG A 174 6.32 13.76 12.45
N ALA A 175 6.31 13.37 11.17
CA ALA A 175 6.11 14.28 10.04
C ALA A 175 4.66 14.74 9.86
N GLY A 176 3.71 14.26 10.68
CA GLY A 176 2.30 14.64 10.63
C GLY A 176 1.50 13.91 9.56
N ALA A 177 1.98 12.79 9.05
CA ALA A 177 1.24 11.98 8.10
C ALA A 177 0.07 11.24 8.77
N ILE A 178 -0.90 10.82 7.98
CA ILE A 178 -1.80 9.73 8.34
C ILE A 178 -1.00 8.45 8.10
N VAL A 179 -0.80 7.66 9.14
CA VAL A 179 -0.01 6.44 9.04
C VAL A 179 -0.88 5.20 9.01
N ARG A 180 -0.53 4.28 8.12
CA ARG A 180 -1.15 2.97 8.02
C ARG A 180 -0.08 1.90 8.20
N SER A 181 -0.42 0.86 8.96
CA SER A 181 0.48 -0.27 9.21
C SER A 181 -0.35 -1.52 9.54
N ASN A 182 0.26 -2.68 9.57
CA ASN A 182 -0.34 -3.86 10.19
C ASN A 182 0.19 -4.06 11.62
N ALA A 183 -0.47 -4.93 12.38
CA ALA A 183 -0.13 -5.17 13.77
C ALA A 183 1.31 -5.70 13.96
N ALA A 184 1.88 -6.44 12.99
CA ALA A 184 3.25 -6.93 13.08
C ALA A 184 4.26 -5.79 12.85
N GLU A 185 4.06 -4.98 11.81
CA GLU A 185 4.87 -3.79 11.51
C GLU A 185 4.80 -2.76 12.66
N LEU A 186 3.62 -2.59 13.28
CA LEU A 186 3.44 -1.73 14.45
C LEU A 186 4.31 -2.21 15.63
N ARG A 187 4.28 -3.53 15.93
CA ARG A 187 5.07 -4.12 17.00
C ARG A 187 6.56 -4.06 16.74
N ASP A 188 6.98 -4.24 15.50
CA ASP A 188 8.37 -4.05 15.10
C ASP A 188 8.83 -2.61 15.35
N ALA A 189 7.98 -1.62 15.10
CA ALA A 189 8.29 -0.22 15.26
C ALA A 189 8.27 0.29 16.73
N LEU A 190 7.35 -0.22 17.56
CA LEU A 190 7.08 0.31 18.90
C LEU A 190 7.41 -0.67 20.06
N GLY A 191 7.64 -1.95 19.75
CA GLY A 191 7.89 -3.02 20.72
C GLY A 191 6.82 -4.12 20.67
N ASN A 192 7.23 -5.34 20.98
CA ASN A 192 6.43 -6.55 20.76
C ASN A 192 5.16 -6.64 21.62
N ASP A 193 5.11 -5.97 22.77
CA ASP A 193 4.02 -6.06 23.74
C ASP A 193 2.93 -4.99 23.54
N VAL A 194 3.06 -4.14 22.52
CA VAL A 194 2.13 -3.03 22.28
C VAL A 194 0.79 -3.55 21.74
N ALA A 195 -0.29 -3.24 22.45
CA ALA A 195 -1.65 -3.44 21.94
C ALA A 195 -1.92 -2.52 20.75
N VAL A 196 -2.70 -3.00 19.78
CA VAL A 196 -2.96 -2.25 18.53
C VAL A 196 -3.59 -0.88 18.80
N GLU A 197 -4.52 -0.80 19.73
CA GLU A 197 -5.19 0.44 20.13
C GLU A 197 -4.24 1.43 20.80
N GLU A 198 -3.40 0.93 21.67
CA GLU A 198 -2.39 1.74 22.37
C GLU A 198 -1.35 2.26 21.38
N GLY A 199 -0.87 1.38 20.49
CA GLY A 199 0.10 1.75 19.45
C GLY A 199 -0.46 2.79 18.48
N ALA A 200 -1.74 2.67 18.07
CA ALA A 200 -2.39 3.65 17.23
C ALA A 200 -2.46 5.03 17.91
N ARG A 201 -2.90 5.08 19.20
CA ARG A 201 -2.91 6.33 19.98
C ARG A 201 -1.51 6.89 20.21
N HIS A 202 -0.52 6.03 20.41
CA HIS A 202 0.87 6.44 20.56
C HIS A 202 1.39 7.13 19.29
N LEU A 203 1.11 6.59 18.09
CA LEU A 203 1.50 7.22 16.82
C LEU A 203 0.86 8.60 16.65
N VAL A 204 -0.42 8.76 17.04
CA VAL A 204 -1.07 10.09 17.08
C VAL A 204 -0.38 11.01 18.07
N GLY A 205 -0.03 10.50 19.26
CA GLY A 205 0.75 11.25 20.26
C GLY A 205 2.14 11.68 19.79
N LEU A 206 2.75 10.97 18.84
CA LEU A 206 4.01 11.35 18.19
C LEU A 206 3.84 12.44 17.14
N GLY A 207 2.62 12.73 16.72
CA GLY A 207 2.31 13.79 15.74
C GLY A 207 1.55 13.34 14.51
N ALA A 208 1.23 12.05 14.35
CA ALA A 208 0.42 11.61 13.23
C ALA A 208 -0.97 12.28 13.24
N THR A 209 -1.45 12.71 12.07
CA THR A 209 -2.81 13.24 11.91
C THR A 209 -3.85 12.16 12.27
N ALA A 210 -3.58 10.92 11.90
CA ALA A 210 -4.33 9.74 12.32
C ALA A 210 -3.45 8.49 12.12
N ALA A 211 -3.83 7.38 12.77
CA ALA A 211 -3.20 6.08 12.60
C ALA A 211 -4.26 5.02 12.32
N VAL A 212 -4.08 4.21 11.25
CA VAL A 212 -4.95 3.10 10.88
C VAL A 212 -4.14 1.81 10.91
N ILE A 213 -4.49 0.89 11.81
CA ILE A 213 -3.75 -0.35 12.03
C ILE A 213 -4.64 -1.54 11.72
N THR A 214 -4.23 -2.35 10.74
CA THR A 214 -4.93 -3.60 10.43
C THR A 214 -4.42 -4.74 11.31
N ASP A 215 -5.34 -5.57 11.82
CA ASP A 215 -5.04 -6.66 12.75
C ASP A 215 -5.52 -8.03 12.23
N GLY A 216 -5.45 -8.20 10.92
CA GLY A 216 -5.86 -9.42 10.23
C GLY A 216 -7.30 -9.84 10.57
N PRO A 217 -7.51 -11.10 11.02
CA PRO A 217 -8.86 -11.59 11.35
C PRO A 217 -9.52 -10.88 12.54
N ARG A 218 -8.79 -10.03 13.28
CA ARG A 218 -9.35 -9.24 14.39
C ARG A 218 -9.87 -7.86 13.95
N GLY A 219 -9.85 -7.58 12.65
CA GLY A 219 -10.34 -6.33 12.10
C GLY A 219 -9.27 -5.25 12.02
N MET A 220 -9.62 -4.00 12.31
CA MET A 220 -8.70 -2.87 12.26
C MET A 220 -9.09 -1.77 13.24
N VAL A 221 -8.12 -0.95 13.59
CA VAL A 221 -8.27 0.19 14.51
C VAL A 221 -7.87 1.47 13.81
N ALA A 222 -8.62 2.55 14.02
CA ALA A 222 -8.16 3.91 13.75
C ALA A 222 -8.07 4.71 15.04
N ALA A 223 -7.08 5.59 15.12
CA ALA A 223 -6.98 6.64 16.13
C ALA A 223 -6.73 7.99 15.44
N GLY A 224 -7.36 9.03 15.96
CA GLY A 224 -7.20 10.40 15.49
C GLY A 224 -7.51 11.40 16.61
N PRO A 225 -7.50 12.71 16.33
CA PRO A 225 -7.77 13.75 17.35
C PRO A 225 -9.16 13.63 18.01
N ALA A 226 -10.16 13.12 17.28
CA ALA A 226 -11.53 12.98 17.74
C ALA A 226 -11.79 11.70 18.57
N GLY A 227 -10.85 10.76 18.62
CA GLY A 227 -11.01 9.51 19.35
C GLY A 227 -10.34 8.31 18.69
N ALA A 228 -10.80 7.13 19.07
CA ALA A 228 -10.35 5.89 18.46
C ALA A 228 -11.55 4.95 18.22
N TRP A 229 -11.43 4.14 17.18
CA TRP A 229 -12.51 3.24 16.71
C TRP A 229 -11.91 1.89 16.33
N ARG A 230 -12.74 0.87 16.43
CA ARG A 230 -12.43 -0.48 15.93
C ARG A 230 -13.51 -0.94 14.96
N ALA A 231 -13.11 -1.32 13.76
CA ALA A 231 -13.97 -2.08 12.86
C ALA A 231 -13.77 -3.58 13.11
N LEU A 232 -14.87 -4.28 13.31
CA LEU A 232 -14.88 -5.74 13.41
C LEU A 232 -14.89 -6.36 12.00
N PRO A 233 -14.32 -7.57 11.82
CA PRO A 233 -14.38 -8.27 10.54
C PRO A 233 -15.83 -8.62 10.20
N VAL A 234 -16.20 -8.57 8.93
CA VAL A 234 -17.55 -8.92 8.48
C VAL A 234 -17.83 -10.42 8.60
N GLU A 235 -16.88 -11.23 8.18
CA GLU A 235 -16.89 -12.69 8.25
C GLU A 235 -15.46 -13.21 8.05
N GLN A 236 -15.25 -14.49 8.25
CA GLN A 236 -13.96 -15.09 7.91
C GLN A 236 -13.89 -15.30 6.39
N VAL A 237 -13.05 -14.51 5.73
CA VAL A 237 -12.86 -14.58 4.27
C VAL A 237 -11.67 -15.47 3.97
N ALA A 238 -11.90 -16.51 3.16
CA ALA A 238 -10.84 -17.34 2.62
C ALA A 238 -10.38 -16.82 1.26
N GLY A 239 -9.08 -16.74 1.01
CA GLY A 239 -8.51 -16.25 -0.24
C GLY A 239 -7.08 -15.76 -0.08
N ASN A 240 -6.66 -14.87 -0.98
CA ASN A 240 -5.31 -14.31 -0.97
C ASN A 240 -5.26 -13.01 -0.13
N PRO A 241 -4.60 -12.98 1.03
CA PRO A 241 -4.53 -11.78 1.86
C PRO A 241 -3.62 -10.69 1.31
N THR A 242 -2.84 -10.99 0.26
CA THR A 242 -1.94 -10.02 -0.37
C THR A 242 -2.74 -8.90 -1.04
N GLY A 243 -2.44 -7.66 -0.71
CA GLY A 243 -3.16 -6.50 -1.23
C GLY A 243 -4.34 -6.02 -0.37
N ALA A 244 -4.77 -6.77 0.66
CA ALA A 244 -5.81 -6.30 1.58
C ALA A 244 -5.42 -4.99 2.29
N GLY A 245 -4.14 -4.86 2.64
CA GLY A 245 -3.59 -3.62 3.18
C GLY A 245 -3.58 -2.47 2.18
N ASP A 246 -3.28 -2.77 0.92
CA ASP A 246 -3.27 -1.77 -0.16
C ASP A 246 -4.69 -1.25 -0.41
N ALA A 247 -5.71 -2.14 -0.32
CA ALA A 247 -7.12 -1.75 -0.39
C ALA A 247 -7.54 -0.84 0.78
N CYS A 248 -7.09 -1.13 2.00
CA CYS A 248 -7.27 -0.23 3.15
C CYS A 248 -6.66 1.15 2.86
N THR A 249 -5.41 1.21 2.42
CA THR A 249 -4.71 2.46 2.10
C THR A 249 -5.44 3.25 1.01
N ALA A 250 -5.98 2.57 -0.02
CA ALA A 250 -6.74 3.20 -1.10
C ALA A 250 -8.01 3.91 -0.56
N VAL A 251 -8.76 3.24 0.32
CA VAL A 251 -9.96 3.81 0.94
C VAL A 251 -9.62 4.99 1.84
N VAL A 252 -8.59 4.86 2.68
CA VAL A 252 -8.13 5.97 3.54
C VAL A 252 -7.72 7.17 2.69
N ALA A 253 -6.94 6.95 1.62
CA ALA A 253 -6.53 8.03 0.71
C ALA A 253 -7.73 8.66 -0.01
N ALA A 254 -8.72 7.88 -0.41
CA ALA A 254 -9.95 8.37 -1.03
C ALA A 254 -10.74 9.27 -0.09
N ALA A 255 -10.98 8.82 1.15
CA ALA A 255 -11.69 9.59 2.17
C ALA A 255 -11.00 10.92 2.49
N VAL A 256 -9.67 10.90 2.61
CA VAL A 256 -8.85 12.11 2.88
C VAL A 256 -8.80 13.05 1.67
N ALA A 257 -8.91 12.52 0.44
CA ALA A 257 -9.01 13.35 -0.76
C ALA A 257 -10.35 14.10 -0.85
N GLU A 258 -11.41 13.58 -0.23
CA GLU A 258 -12.74 14.19 -0.18
C GLU A 258 -12.90 15.17 0.99
N SER A 259 -12.30 14.85 2.14
CA SER A 259 -12.34 15.68 3.35
C SER A 259 -11.02 15.60 4.12
N ALA A 260 -10.49 16.75 4.52
CA ALA A 260 -9.29 16.80 5.38
C ALA A 260 -9.56 16.25 6.79
N GLU A 261 -10.82 16.25 7.22
CA GLU A 261 -11.30 15.72 8.51
C GLU A 261 -12.44 14.71 8.24
N PRO A 262 -12.12 13.50 7.76
CA PRO A 262 -13.13 12.50 7.46
C PRO A 262 -13.71 11.89 8.75
N ASP A 263 -14.91 11.36 8.68
CA ASP A 263 -15.46 10.50 9.75
C ASP A 263 -14.68 9.17 9.77
N TRP A 264 -13.83 9.01 10.77
CA TRP A 264 -12.99 7.83 10.91
C TRP A 264 -13.76 6.53 11.14
N ALA A 265 -15.00 6.58 11.66
CA ALA A 265 -15.84 5.41 11.78
C ALA A 265 -16.29 4.93 10.39
N GLU A 266 -16.73 5.86 9.53
CA GLU A 266 -17.11 5.57 8.14
C GLU A 266 -15.89 5.11 7.32
N VAL A 267 -14.73 5.75 7.50
CA VAL A 267 -13.48 5.33 6.84
C VAL A 267 -13.11 3.90 7.22
N LEU A 268 -13.15 3.55 8.51
CA LEU A 268 -12.88 2.18 8.97
C LEU A 268 -13.88 1.18 8.43
N GLN A 269 -15.15 1.53 8.39
CA GLN A 269 -16.20 0.69 7.82
C GLN A 269 -15.87 0.35 6.35
N ALA A 270 -15.58 1.36 5.55
CA ALA A 270 -15.23 1.19 4.15
C ALA A 270 -13.90 0.45 3.96
N ALA A 271 -12.88 0.76 4.77
CA ALA A 271 -11.57 0.12 4.69
C ALA A 271 -11.63 -1.37 5.04
N ALA A 272 -12.43 -1.76 6.06
CA ALA A 272 -12.62 -3.16 6.43
C ALA A 272 -13.33 -3.94 5.33
N ALA A 273 -14.40 -3.38 4.75
CA ALA A 273 -15.11 -4.00 3.63
C ALA A 273 -14.21 -4.14 2.39
N ALA A 274 -13.40 -3.12 2.06
CA ALA A 274 -12.48 -3.14 0.93
C ALA A 274 -11.35 -4.16 1.13
N SER A 275 -10.76 -4.21 2.32
CA SER A 275 -9.73 -5.18 2.66
C SER A 275 -10.25 -6.62 2.53
N ALA A 276 -11.46 -6.90 3.04
CA ALA A 276 -12.10 -8.21 2.90
C ALA A 276 -12.39 -8.56 1.42
N ALA A 277 -12.89 -7.59 0.65
CA ALA A 277 -13.19 -7.79 -0.77
C ALA A 277 -11.92 -8.01 -1.63
N ALA A 278 -10.80 -7.43 -1.24
CA ALA A 278 -9.51 -7.67 -1.91
C ALA A 278 -9.00 -9.11 -1.68
N VAL A 279 -9.28 -9.72 -0.52
CA VAL A 279 -8.89 -11.12 -0.23
C VAL A 279 -9.51 -12.12 -1.20
N LEU A 280 -10.68 -11.81 -1.79
CA LEU A 280 -11.35 -12.67 -2.76
C LEU A 280 -10.67 -12.70 -4.13
N THR A 281 -9.74 -11.78 -4.39
CA THR A 281 -9.08 -11.68 -5.69
C THR A 281 -7.76 -12.46 -5.71
N PRO A 282 -7.40 -13.08 -6.85
CA PRO A 282 -6.19 -13.90 -6.94
C PRO A 282 -4.89 -13.06 -6.95
N VAL A 283 -4.99 -11.76 -7.22
CA VAL A 283 -3.83 -10.86 -7.36
C VAL A 283 -4.02 -9.57 -6.57
N ALA A 284 -2.94 -9.07 -5.97
CA ALA A 284 -2.93 -7.80 -5.26
C ALA A 284 -3.27 -6.63 -6.20
N GLY A 285 -3.95 -5.62 -5.65
CA GLY A 285 -4.39 -4.45 -6.40
C GLY A 285 -5.73 -4.61 -7.11
N ASP A 286 -6.36 -5.78 -7.03
CA ASP A 286 -7.74 -5.98 -7.45
C ASP A 286 -8.69 -5.98 -6.24
N ILE A 287 -9.97 -5.74 -6.50
CA ILE A 287 -11.03 -5.74 -5.49
C ILE A 287 -12.33 -6.30 -6.08
N GLU A 288 -12.99 -7.20 -5.34
CA GLU A 288 -14.30 -7.71 -5.73
C GLU A 288 -15.39 -6.69 -5.32
N LEU A 289 -15.78 -5.83 -6.27
CA LEU A 289 -16.69 -4.71 -6.00
C LEU A 289 -18.08 -5.13 -5.53
N SER A 290 -18.58 -6.29 -5.95
CA SER A 290 -19.88 -6.80 -5.49
C SER A 290 -19.83 -7.19 -4.02
N ALA A 291 -18.74 -7.83 -3.59
CA ALA A 291 -18.49 -8.16 -2.18
C ALA A 291 -18.28 -6.89 -1.34
N TYR A 292 -17.49 -5.93 -1.82
CA TYR A 292 -17.31 -4.64 -1.16
C TYR A 292 -18.66 -3.96 -0.87
N ARG A 293 -19.52 -3.81 -1.89
CA ARG A 293 -20.83 -3.17 -1.74
C ARG A 293 -21.76 -3.94 -0.80
N ARG A 294 -21.68 -5.27 -0.80
CA ARG A 294 -22.47 -6.13 0.08
C ARG A 294 -22.01 -6.00 1.53
N TRP A 295 -20.70 -5.98 1.79
CA TRP A 295 -20.16 -5.97 3.15
C TRP A 295 -20.09 -4.60 3.78
N LEU A 296 -19.99 -3.52 3.00
CA LEU A 296 -19.90 -2.16 3.52
C LEU A 296 -20.96 -1.86 4.60
N PRO A 297 -22.27 -2.09 4.41
CA PRO A 297 -23.28 -1.81 5.45
C PRO A 297 -23.26 -2.81 6.61
N GLN A 298 -22.50 -3.91 6.52
CA GLN A 298 -22.45 -4.96 7.53
C GLN A 298 -21.28 -4.80 8.50
N VAL A 299 -20.29 -4.00 8.17
CA VAL A 299 -19.14 -3.74 9.06
C VAL A 299 -19.62 -3.00 10.29
N VAL A 300 -19.37 -3.58 11.45
CA VAL A 300 -19.67 -2.96 12.76
C VAL A 300 -18.45 -2.18 13.22
N VAL A 301 -18.63 -0.90 13.50
CA VAL A 301 -17.60 -0.03 14.07
C VAL A 301 -17.97 0.35 15.51
N GLN A 302 -17.02 0.21 16.40
CA GLN A 302 -17.15 0.51 17.83
C GLN A 302 -16.21 1.65 18.20
N THR A 303 -16.66 2.59 19.03
CA THR A 303 -15.80 3.60 19.67
C THR A 303 -15.02 2.95 20.80
N LEU A 304 -13.71 3.29 20.94
CA LEU A 304 -12.78 2.74 21.92
C LEU A 304 -12.49 3.71 23.07
#